data_a97d284cb5a92067430bb0ea6ff72067
#
_entry.id   a97d284cb5a92067430bb0ea6ff72067
#
_cell.length_a   1.000
_cell.length_b   1.000
_cell.length_c   1.000
_cell.angle_alpha   90.00
_cell.angle_beta   90.00
_cell.angle_gamma   90.00
#
_symmetry.space_group_name_H-M   'P 1'
#
loop_
_entity.id
_entity.type
_entity.pdbx_description
1 polymer ?
#
loop_
_entity_poly.entity_id
_entity_poly.type
_entity_poly.pdbx_seq_one_letter_code
_entity_poly.pdbx_strand_id
1 'polypeptide(L)'
;MQTRTSRSSIKLRWHCICNLVLFILFLSLQANATTYYVNSRFGDDDNTGTTKETAWKSLENLSHKFLPGDNILFARGSTYTGGFVFTSSGTATKPIVFSSYSVEADVILKTPRKELAPIFEKYGAGPAPSFTNPDWNVLNGNIFRVEGSYIVIDGLYFHDNTNPPSSDHKNKNVQKLGAVYLALGTHHNIVKNCEFFHTPVGLKVKGTHNLVSRNYLHDATEMMAHSWGPIAIMIVSGQNEISFNRIENYGAYGGPYGSDGGVIELDGVDDNFNANDINIHHNTSVNNHGFLEMAARNVENITVAYNLSDDKNQFIGGGTMKNVRVYNNTVIRTREPNVDRFVFWTFYPEGTAFTVRNNIFVIAKDMKVFGPFIKPVGHTRTAIGDHPHDHNLYYSAGNPDPIGVPPGEGDVIADPLFVDSANRNFRLKENSPARNKGVKLGYTVDLDGYPLLGKTSTDIGAYEF
;
A
#
# COMPACT_ATOMS: atom_id res chain seq x y z
N MET A 1 38.39 -1.11 81.58
CA MET A 1 36.97 -1.14 81.24
C MET A 1 36.72 -0.11 80.18
N GLN A 2 36.66 -0.53 78.93
CA GLN A 2 36.52 0.36 77.79
C GLN A 2 35.14 0.20 77.18
N THR A 3 34.40 1.25 77.09
CA THR A 3 33.09 1.33 76.45
C THR A 3 33.26 1.59 74.95
N ARG A 4 32.89 0.66 74.10
CA ARG A 4 32.72 0.83 72.69
C ARG A 4 31.32 1.38 72.41
N THR A 5 31.19 2.58 71.93
CA THR A 5 29.94 3.15 71.46
C THR A 5 29.83 3.01 69.93
N SER A 6 28.65 2.65 69.53
CA SER A 6 28.24 2.28 68.19
C SER A 6 28.37 3.39 67.11
N ARG A 7 29.05 3.08 66.02
CA ARG A 7 29.07 3.89 64.79
C ARG A 7 28.29 3.26 63.57
N SER A 8 27.29 2.46 63.87
CA SER A 8 26.61 1.69 62.81
C SER A 8 25.23 2.21 62.34
N SER A 9 24.64 3.21 63.00
CA SER A 9 23.25 3.62 62.73
C SER A 9 23.08 4.82 61.79
N ILE A 10 24.15 5.53 61.46
CA ILE A 10 24.04 6.75 60.60
C ILE A 10 24.23 6.42 59.13
N LYS A 11 25.04 5.42 58.76
CA LYS A 11 25.23 5.04 57.34
C LYS A 11 24.00 4.39 56.69
N LEU A 12 23.16 3.71 57.45
CA LEU A 12 21.98 3.03 56.92
C LEU A 12 20.84 4.00 56.55
N ARG A 13 20.74 5.14 57.23
CA ARG A 13 19.70 6.14 56.92
C ARG A 13 19.96 6.94 55.64
N TRP A 14 21.22 7.19 55.33
CA TRP A 14 21.57 7.93 54.10
C TRP A 14 21.37 7.09 52.81
N HIS A 15 21.59 5.78 52.86
CA HIS A 15 21.35 4.89 51.73
C HIS A 15 19.85 4.74 51.41
N CYS A 16 18.97 4.71 52.41
CA CYS A 16 17.53 4.67 52.20
C CYS A 16 16.99 5.99 51.63
N ILE A 17 17.50 7.13 52.02
CA ILE A 17 17.06 8.44 51.54
C ILE A 17 17.56 8.67 50.08
N CYS A 18 18.80 8.28 49.76
CA CYS A 18 19.30 8.36 48.38
C CYS A 18 18.55 7.43 47.41
N ASN A 19 18.21 6.21 47.85
CA ASN A 19 17.41 5.29 47.01
C ASN A 19 15.95 5.76 46.85
N LEU A 20 15.37 6.40 47.85
CA LEU A 20 14.02 6.97 47.76
C LEU A 20 14.00 8.20 46.87
N VAL A 21 15.01 9.06 46.91
CA VAL A 21 15.14 10.24 46.03
C VAL A 21 15.47 9.82 44.59
N LEU A 22 16.30 8.78 44.38
CA LEU A 22 16.47 8.20 43.03
C LEU A 22 15.20 7.55 42.51
N PHE A 23 14.41 6.88 43.33
CA PHE A 23 13.14 6.26 42.92
C PHE A 23 12.05 7.31 42.58
N ILE A 24 12.05 8.45 43.25
CA ILE A 24 11.14 9.57 42.98
C ILE A 24 11.58 10.33 41.75
N LEU A 25 12.89 10.42 41.41
CA LEU A 25 13.40 11.01 40.19
C LEU A 25 13.16 10.11 38.95
N PHE A 26 12.89 8.83 39.10
CA PHE A 26 12.43 7.90 38.04
C PHE A 26 10.90 7.83 37.90
N LEU A 27 10.13 8.54 38.70
CA LEU A 27 8.77 8.93 38.30
C LEU A 27 8.92 9.94 37.18
N SER A 28 9.31 9.42 35.99
CA SER A 28 9.28 10.15 34.72
C SER A 28 7.97 10.91 34.65
N LEU A 29 8.02 12.22 34.52
CA LEU A 29 6.91 12.97 33.96
C LEU A 29 6.46 12.20 32.71
N GLN A 30 5.46 11.35 32.83
CA GLN A 30 4.80 10.81 31.66
C GLN A 30 4.12 12.01 31.01
N ALA A 31 4.79 12.61 30.03
CA ALA A 31 4.13 13.60 29.20
C ALA A 31 2.87 12.91 28.65
N ASN A 32 1.72 13.42 29.02
CA ASN A 32 0.46 12.92 28.51
C ASN A 32 0.40 13.22 27.01
N ALA A 33 -0.13 12.27 26.27
CA ALA A 33 -0.42 12.48 24.85
C ALA A 33 -1.35 13.68 24.67
N THR A 34 -1.01 14.55 23.74
CA THR A 34 -1.77 15.77 23.44
C THR A 34 -2.52 15.56 22.13
N THR A 35 -3.72 16.12 22.06
CA THR A 35 -4.46 16.23 20.81
C THR A 35 -4.34 17.65 20.27
N TYR A 36 -3.86 17.78 19.03
CA TYR A 36 -3.74 19.03 18.31
C TYR A 36 -4.82 19.09 17.24
N TYR A 37 -5.36 20.28 17.01
CA TYR A 37 -6.43 20.53 16.06
C TYR A 37 -5.95 21.50 14.98
N VAL A 38 -6.26 21.19 13.72
CA VAL A 38 -5.94 22.02 12.56
C VAL A 38 -7.22 22.30 11.78
N ASN A 39 -7.50 23.58 11.50
CA ASN A 39 -8.70 24.01 10.81
C ASN A 39 -8.40 25.18 9.86
N SER A 40 -8.32 24.89 8.56
CA SER A 40 -7.94 25.91 7.56
C SER A 40 -8.93 27.06 7.42
N ARG A 41 -10.15 26.92 7.95
CA ARG A 41 -11.20 27.96 7.85
C ARG A 41 -11.22 28.90 9.03
N PHE A 42 -11.07 28.35 10.24
CA PHE A 42 -11.31 29.08 11.48
C PHE A 42 -10.11 29.05 12.43
N GLY A 43 -9.04 28.37 12.07
CA GLY A 43 -7.82 28.30 12.85
C GLY A 43 -6.96 29.55 12.70
N ASP A 44 -5.98 29.67 13.58
CA ASP A 44 -4.94 30.69 13.58
C ASP A 44 -3.62 30.03 14.00
N ASP A 45 -2.54 30.26 13.28
CA ASP A 45 -1.26 29.59 13.54
C ASP A 45 -0.52 30.15 14.78
N ASP A 46 -0.96 31.29 15.30
CA ASP A 46 -0.53 31.83 16.60
C ASP A 46 -1.19 31.15 17.80
N ASN A 47 -2.20 30.31 17.57
CA ASN A 47 -2.89 29.56 18.61
C ASN A 47 -2.05 28.38 19.16
N THR A 48 -2.50 27.80 20.27
CA THR A 48 -1.84 26.63 20.87
C THR A 48 -2.13 25.32 20.14
N GLY A 49 -3.19 25.24 19.34
CA GLY A 49 -3.64 24.04 18.64
C GLY A 49 -4.30 22.99 19.52
N THR A 50 -4.42 23.20 20.84
CA THR A 50 -4.79 22.14 21.80
C THR A 50 -6.28 21.97 22.05
N THR A 51 -7.13 22.86 21.50
CA THR A 51 -8.58 22.71 21.47
C THR A 51 -9.10 23.04 20.08
N LYS A 52 -10.38 22.72 19.80
CA LYS A 52 -11.00 23.05 18.51
C LYS A 52 -11.09 24.55 18.26
N GLU A 53 -11.30 25.33 19.33
CA GLU A 53 -11.40 26.79 19.31
C GLU A 53 -10.05 27.47 19.12
N THR A 54 -8.99 26.84 19.57
CA THR A 54 -7.60 27.31 19.41
C THR A 54 -6.84 26.53 18.34
N ALA A 55 -7.56 25.98 17.36
CA ALA A 55 -6.96 25.21 16.29
C ALA A 55 -5.92 26.02 15.48
N TRP A 56 -4.90 25.38 14.99
CA TRP A 56 -3.99 25.94 13.98
C TRP A 56 -4.70 26.07 12.63
N LYS A 57 -4.21 26.97 11.80
CA LYS A 57 -4.82 27.22 10.48
C LYS A 57 -4.16 26.43 9.36
N SER A 58 -2.85 26.31 9.37
CA SER A 58 -2.06 25.76 8.27
C SER A 58 -1.25 24.52 8.67
N LEU A 59 -0.41 24.05 7.76
CA LEU A 59 0.53 22.95 8.02
C LEU A 59 1.84 23.40 8.67
N GLU A 60 2.06 24.70 8.86
CA GLU A 60 3.34 25.25 9.36
C GLU A 60 3.71 24.73 10.74
N ASN A 61 2.73 24.65 11.64
CA ASN A 61 2.94 24.16 12.99
C ASN A 61 3.22 22.64 13.08
N LEU A 62 3.08 21.89 11.98
CA LEU A 62 3.39 20.47 11.96
C LEU A 62 4.89 20.15 11.95
N SER A 63 5.75 21.17 11.81
CA SER A 63 7.19 21.04 12.01
C SER A 63 7.61 21.03 13.50
N HIS A 64 6.70 21.22 14.45
CA HIS A 64 6.97 21.11 15.87
C HIS A 64 7.39 19.70 16.27
N LYS A 65 8.01 19.58 17.44
CA LYS A 65 8.33 18.27 18.02
C LYS A 65 7.13 17.70 18.75
N PHE A 66 6.58 16.62 18.24
CA PHE A 66 5.49 15.87 18.86
C PHE A 66 6.03 14.74 19.74
N LEU A 67 5.22 14.30 20.68
CA LEU A 67 5.54 13.22 21.61
C LEU A 67 4.81 11.93 21.24
N PRO A 68 5.34 10.75 21.62
CA PRO A 68 4.64 9.50 21.41
C PRO A 68 3.23 9.49 22.01
N GLY A 69 2.25 9.19 21.17
CA GLY A 69 0.83 9.17 21.51
C GLY A 69 0.07 10.44 21.15
N ASP A 70 0.73 11.49 20.67
CA ASP A 70 0.06 12.70 20.22
C ASP A 70 -0.86 12.42 19.02
N ASN A 71 -1.96 13.17 18.95
CA ASN A 71 -2.89 13.12 17.83
C ASN A 71 -2.93 14.49 17.14
N ILE A 72 -2.85 14.49 15.82
CA ILE A 72 -3.02 15.67 14.97
C ILE A 72 -4.30 15.47 14.17
N LEU A 73 -5.33 16.24 14.52
CA LEU A 73 -6.66 16.09 13.94
C LEU A 73 -6.99 17.28 13.04
N PHE A 74 -7.30 16.98 11.79
CA PHE A 74 -7.72 17.98 10.79
C PHE A 74 -9.23 18.12 10.75
N ALA A 75 -9.72 19.35 10.67
CA ALA A 75 -11.15 19.62 10.56
C ALA A 75 -11.71 19.04 9.25
N ARG A 76 -12.78 18.26 9.33
CA ARG A 76 -13.47 17.77 8.14
C ARG A 76 -14.01 18.92 7.29
N GLY A 77 -13.91 18.79 5.97
CA GLY A 77 -14.24 19.82 5.01
C GLY A 77 -13.22 20.96 4.87
N SER A 78 -12.07 20.85 5.52
CA SER A 78 -10.93 21.76 5.32
C SER A 78 -10.05 21.30 4.14
N THR A 79 -9.39 22.27 3.49
CA THR A 79 -8.42 22.03 2.42
C THR A 79 -7.08 22.66 2.79
N TYR A 80 -6.00 21.95 2.53
CA TYR A 80 -4.64 22.36 2.81
C TYR A 80 -3.79 22.25 1.54
N THR A 81 -2.99 23.28 1.27
CA THR A 81 -2.09 23.32 0.10
C THR A 81 -0.65 23.40 0.56
N GLY A 82 0.23 22.71 -0.15
CA GLY A 82 1.65 22.56 0.17
C GLY A 82 1.98 21.25 0.83
N GLY A 83 3.18 21.13 1.34
CA GLY A 83 3.68 19.93 2.01
C GLY A 83 4.46 20.26 3.27
N PHE A 84 4.67 19.26 4.12
CA PHE A 84 5.48 19.39 5.32
C PHE A 84 6.35 18.15 5.55
N VAL A 85 7.41 18.32 6.33
CA VAL A 85 8.28 17.23 6.79
C VAL A 85 7.97 16.93 8.25
N PHE A 86 7.63 15.69 8.54
CA PHE A 86 7.33 15.23 9.90
C PHE A 86 8.45 14.35 10.43
N THR A 87 9.17 14.84 11.43
CA THR A 87 10.40 14.21 11.97
C THR A 87 10.21 13.51 13.31
N SER A 88 9.08 13.71 14.00
CA SER A 88 8.80 13.09 15.29
C SER A 88 8.43 11.62 15.13
N SER A 89 8.72 10.81 16.13
CA SER A 89 8.37 9.39 16.14
C SER A 89 7.48 9.04 17.32
N GLY A 90 6.53 8.15 17.07
CA GLY A 90 5.79 7.46 18.11
C GLY A 90 6.56 6.27 18.67
N THR A 91 5.82 5.36 19.29
CA THR A 91 6.28 4.03 19.72
C THR A 91 5.22 2.99 19.35
N ALA A 92 5.55 1.71 19.44
CA ALA A 92 4.61 0.62 19.14
C ALA A 92 3.31 0.71 19.98
N THR A 93 3.38 1.18 21.23
CA THR A 93 2.22 1.32 22.12
C THR A 93 1.62 2.73 22.14
N LYS A 94 2.33 3.72 21.63
CA LYS A 94 1.93 5.13 21.56
C LYS A 94 2.32 5.72 20.20
N PRO A 95 1.69 5.31 19.09
CA PRO A 95 1.93 5.91 17.78
C PRO A 95 1.49 7.38 17.79
N ILE A 96 2.06 8.18 16.90
CA ILE A 96 1.53 9.51 16.61
C ILE A 96 0.51 9.36 15.48
N VAL A 97 -0.66 9.98 15.63
CA VAL A 97 -1.79 9.77 14.71
C VAL A 97 -2.18 11.07 14.01
N PHE A 98 -2.19 11.02 12.69
CA PHE A 98 -2.84 12.02 11.83
C PHE A 98 -4.22 11.49 11.43
N SER A 99 -5.29 12.23 11.76
CA SER A 99 -6.64 11.84 11.40
C SER A 99 -7.53 13.08 11.28
N SER A 100 -8.85 12.92 11.40
CA SER A 100 -9.80 14.01 11.25
C SER A 100 -10.78 14.11 12.42
N TYR A 101 -11.42 15.27 12.57
CA TYR A 101 -12.50 15.50 13.52
C TYR A 101 -13.67 16.24 12.86
N SER A 102 -14.88 15.99 13.35
CA SER A 102 -16.07 16.70 12.91
C SER A 102 -16.08 18.13 13.45
N VAL A 103 -16.38 19.10 12.60
CA VAL A 103 -16.83 20.42 13.00
C VAL A 103 -18.34 20.41 13.19
N GLU A 104 -18.90 21.24 14.08
CA GLU A 104 -20.34 21.24 14.38
C GLU A 104 -21.21 21.54 13.15
N ALA A 105 -22.50 21.18 13.25
CA ALA A 105 -23.43 20.81 12.18
C ALA A 105 -23.74 21.85 11.10
N ASP A 106 -23.23 23.07 11.12
CA ASP A 106 -23.61 24.12 10.15
C ASP A 106 -22.87 24.05 8.79
N VAL A 107 -21.98 23.08 8.63
CA VAL A 107 -21.23 22.88 7.38
C VAL A 107 -21.38 21.44 6.87
N ILE A 108 -22.61 21.05 6.54
CA ILE A 108 -22.83 19.83 5.73
C ILE A 108 -22.45 20.15 4.29
N LEU A 109 -21.17 20.02 3.97
CA LEU A 109 -20.75 19.91 2.59
C LEU A 109 -21.16 18.54 2.09
N LYS A 110 -21.93 18.51 1.00
CA LYS A 110 -22.36 17.25 0.35
C LYS A 110 -21.15 16.39 0.05
N THR A 111 -21.17 15.14 0.50
CA THR A 111 -20.16 14.15 0.18
C THR A 111 -20.10 13.98 -1.35
N PRO A 112 -18.96 14.22 -2.02
CA PRO A 112 -18.92 14.28 -3.48
C PRO A 112 -19.15 12.93 -4.17
N ARG A 113 -18.98 11.79 -3.49
CA ARG A 113 -19.08 10.45 -4.11
C ARG A 113 -19.71 9.41 -3.18
N LYS A 114 -20.75 8.75 -3.69
CA LYS A 114 -21.54 7.73 -2.98
C LYS A 114 -20.72 6.49 -2.59
N GLU A 115 -19.70 6.16 -3.36
CA GLU A 115 -18.86 4.96 -3.19
C GLU A 115 -17.84 5.07 -2.06
N LEU A 116 -17.53 6.29 -1.62
CA LEU A 116 -16.57 6.56 -0.55
C LEU A 116 -17.22 6.73 0.82
N ALA A 117 -18.54 6.87 0.86
CA ALA A 117 -19.29 7.07 2.09
C ALA A 117 -18.94 6.07 3.21
N PRO A 118 -18.80 4.73 2.96
CA PRO A 118 -18.49 3.78 4.01
C PRO A 118 -17.12 3.99 4.67
N ILE A 119 -16.13 4.48 3.91
CA ILE A 119 -14.77 4.70 4.43
C ILE A 119 -14.76 5.91 5.36
N PHE A 120 -15.53 6.96 5.03
CA PHE A 120 -15.51 8.23 5.73
C PHE A 120 -16.61 8.41 6.78
N GLU A 121 -17.70 7.64 6.73
CA GLU A 121 -18.75 7.64 7.79
C GLU A 121 -18.17 7.39 9.19
N LYS A 122 -17.15 6.57 9.27
CA LYS A 122 -16.44 6.24 10.53
C LYS A 122 -15.83 7.48 11.22
N TYR A 123 -15.45 8.50 10.48
CA TYR A 123 -14.67 9.65 10.99
C TYR A 123 -15.52 10.89 11.31
N GLY A 124 -16.84 10.81 11.14
CA GLY A 124 -17.77 11.89 11.48
C GLY A 124 -18.35 12.61 10.25
N ALA A 125 -19.20 13.62 10.50
CA ALA A 125 -19.90 14.35 9.45
C ALA A 125 -18.97 15.24 8.58
N GLY A 126 -19.33 15.38 7.31
CA GLY A 126 -18.61 16.18 6.32
C GLY A 126 -17.55 15.40 5.53
N PRO A 127 -17.03 15.95 4.42
CA PRO A 127 -16.00 15.31 3.62
C PRO A 127 -14.67 15.23 4.38
N ALA A 128 -13.83 14.26 4.03
CA ALA A 128 -12.48 14.14 4.57
C ALA A 128 -11.70 15.45 4.37
N PRO A 129 -10.78 15.81 5.28
CA PRO A 129 -9.88 16.93 5.04
C PRO A 129 -8.99 16.59 3.83
N SER A 130 -8.84 17.56 2.93
CA SER A 130 -8.16 17.38 1.66
C SER A 130 -6.80 18.07 1.63
N PHE A 131 -5.84 17.44 0.92
CA PHE A 131 -4.45 17.89 0.85
C PHE A 131 -3.96 17.83 -0.59
N THR A 132 -3.29 18.89 -1.04
CA THR A 132 -2.71 19.00 -2.37
C THR A 132 -1.34 19.68 -2.31
N ASN A 133 -0.42 19.32 -3.19
CA ASN A 133 0.84 20.03 -3.38
C ASN A 133 1.19 20.13 -4.88
N PRO A 134 0.69 21.15 -5.58
CA PRO A 134 0.90 21.32 -7.01
C PRO A 134 2.27 21.92 -7.36
N ASP A 135 3.09 22.30 -6.37
CA ASP A 135 4.39 22.92 -6.60
C ASP A 135 5.54 21.93 -6.37
N TRP A 136 6.26 21.61 -7.45
CA TRP A 136 7.44 20.76 -7.39
C TRP A 136 8.57 21.35 -6.50
N ASN A 137 8.69 22.66 -6.41
CA ASN A 137 9.71 23.31 -5.58
C ASN A 137 9.42 23.15 -4.09
N VAL A 138 8.19 22.82 -3.72
CA VAL A 138 7.83 22.49 -2.35
C VAL A 138 7.97 20.98 -2.15
N LEU A 139 9.01 20.54 -1.49
CA LEU A 139 9.28 19.15 -1.12
C LEU A 139 9.18 18.13 -2.29
N ASN A 140 9.47 18.54 -3.52
CA ASN A 140 9.30 17.72 -4.73
C ASN A 140 7.85 17.20 -4.90
N GLY A 141 6.87 18.01 -4.56
CA GLY A 141 5.46 17.65 -4.66
C GLY A 141 4.95 16.72 -3.55
N ASN A 142 5.79 16.35 -2.57
CA ASN A 142 5.27 15.57 -1.44
C ASN A 142 4.30 16.42 -0.61
N ILE A 143 3.20 15.81 -0.20
CA ILE A 143 2.26 16.43 0.72
C ILE A 143 2.66 16.09 2.17
N PHE A 144 2.72 14.79 2.49
CA PHE A 144 3.22 14.32 3.78
C PHE A 144 4.54 13.60 3.56
N ARG A 145 5.65 14.23 3.96
CA ARG A 145 6.97 13.61 4.02
C ARG A 145 7.25 13.19 5.46
N VAL A 146 7.18 11.89 5.71
CA VAL A 146 7.35 11.29 7.03
C VAL A 146 8.79 10.80 7.18
N GLU A 147 9.53 11.40 8.10
CA GLU A 147 10.89 11.03 8.49
C GLU A 147 10.93 10.41 9.90
N GLY A 148 9.77 10.22 10.52
CA GLY A 148 9.56 9.52 11.79
C GLY A 148 9.07 8.08 11.62
N SER A 149 9.04 7.34 12.73
CA SER A 149 8.54 5.97 12.81
C SER A 149 7.34 5.88 13.75
N TYR A 150 6.54 4.81 13.59
CA TYR A 150 5.30 4.60 14.35
C TYR A 150 4.30 5.75 14.18
N ILE A 151 4.10 6.15 12.94
CA ILE A 151 3.14 7.18 12.53
C ILE A 151 1.92 6.49 11.91
N VAL A 152 0.73 6.92 12.27
CA VAL A 152 -0.53 6.48 11.66
C VAL A 152 -1.15 7.64 10.89
N ILE A 153 -1.41 7.45 9.61
CA ILE A 153 -2.16 8.38 8.75
C ILE A 153 -3.47 7.69 8.42
N ASP A 154 -4.61 8.24 8.89
CA ASP A 154 -5.89 7.54 8.89
C ASP A 154 -7.05 8.47 8.46
N GLY A 155 -7.70 8.15 7.33
CA GLY A 155 -8.95 8.79 6.90
C GLY A 155 -8.78 10.17 6.27
N LEU A 156 -7.70 10.41 5.53
CA LEU A 156 -7.38 11.68 4.87
C LEU A 156 -7.52 11.55 3.34
N TYR A 157 -7.70 12.69 2.66
CA TYR A 157 -7.82 12.77 1.20
C TYR A 157 -6.67 13.56 0.59
N PHE A 158 -5.90 12.91 -0.26
CA PHE A 158 -4.76 13.45 -0.99
C PHE A 158 -5.10 13.57 -2.48
N HIS A 159 -4.86 14.73 -3.09
CA HIS A 159 -5.20 14.90 -4.49
C HIS A 159 -4.29 15.90 -5.22
N ASP A 160 -4.23 15.73 -6.55
CA ASP A 160 -3.60 16.68 -7.47
C ASP A 160 -2.20 17.16 -7.03
N ASN A 161 -1.34 16.23 -6.59
CA ASN A 161 0.05 16.60 -6.40
C ASN A 161 0.78 16.66 -7.75
N THR A 162 1.85 17.44 -7.81
CA THR A 162 2.53 17.76 -9.07
C THR A 162 3.19 16.58 -9.75
N ASN A 163 3.30 16.63 -11.07
CA ASN A 163 4.20 15.79 -11.84
C ASN A 163 5.65 16.25 -11.71
N PRO A 164 6.63 15.33 -11.74
CA PRO A 164 8.03 15.72 -11.79
C PRO A 164 8.37 16.39 -13.12
N PRO A 165 9.35 17.32 -13.13
CA PRO A 165 9.78 17.98 -14.35
C PRO A 165 10.27 16.98 -15.42
N SER A 166 9.88 17.18 -16.66
CA SER A 166 10.20 16.32 -17.81
C SER A 166 11.68 16.27 -18.21
N SER A 167 12.53 17.14 -17.68
CA SER A 167 13.94 17.25 -18.02
C SER A 167 14.85 16.18 -17.38
N ASP A 168 14.31 15.31 -16.54
CA ASP A 168 15.10 14.29 -15.87
C ASP A 168 15.13 12.97 -16.65
N HIS A 169 16.03 12.88 -17.63
CA HIS A 169 16.23 11.68 -18.45
C HIS A 169 16.63 10.40 -17.66
N LYS A 170 16.93 10.53 -16.38
CA LYS A 170 17.33 9.40 -15.52
C LYS A 170 16.29 9.02 -14.48
N ASN A 171 15.09 9.57 -14.61
CA ASN A 171 13.95 9.27 -13.70
C ASN A 171 14.24 9.53 -12.20
N LYS A 172 15.29 10.28 -11.89
CA LYS A 172 15.68 10.58 -10.51
C LYS A 172 14.62 11.37 -9.75
N ASN A 173 13.85 12.18 -10.47
CA ASN A 173 12.81 12.98 -9.85
C ASN A 173 11.60 12.12 -9.45
N VAL A 174 11.23 11.10 -10.22
CA VAL A 174 10.18 10.15 -9.84
C VAL A 174 10.51 9.48 -8.50
N GLN A 175 11.78 9.22 -8.23
CA GLN A 175 12.24 8.64 -6.97
C GLN A 175 12.07 9.56 -5.74
N LYS A 176 11.78 10.84 -5.96
CA LYS A 176 11.54 11.83 -4.90
C LYS A 176 10.07 12.08 -4.65
N LEU A 177 9.20 11.67 -5.57
CA LEU A 177 7.77 11.94 -5.56
C LEU A 177 7.00 10.91 -4.73
N GLY A 178 5.95 11.37 -4.08
CA GLY A 178 4.92 10.61 -3.40
C GLY A 178 3.99 11.55 -2.65
N ALA A 179 2.67 11.47 -2.86
CA ALA A 179 1.76 12.30 -2.07
C ALA A 179 1.98 12.05 -0.57
N VAL A 180 2.08 10.79 -0.18
CA VAL A 180 2.64 10.38 1.12
C VAL A 180 4.00 9.69 0.87
N TYR A 181 5.05 10.24 1.47
CA TYR A 181 6.42 9.78 1.32
C TYR A 181 6.96 9.30 2.67
N LEU A 182 7.13 7.98 2.85
CA LEU A 182 7.76 7.38 4.02
C LEU A 182 9.26 7.24 3.77
N ALA A 183 10.07 8.04 4.46
CA ALA A 183 11.49 8.19 4.18
C ALA A 183 12.32 6.94 4.52
N LEU A 184 13.52 6.88 3.96
CA LEU A 184 14.49 5.84 4.27
C LEU A 184 14.87 5.87 5.76
N GLY A 185 14.98 4.70 6.37
CA GLY A 185 15.27 4.54 7.80
C GLY A 185 14.05 4.63 8.71
N THR A 186 12.88 4.99 8.19
CA THR A 186 11.63 4.95 8.94
C THR A 186 11.03 3.55 8.97
N HIS A 187 10.20 3.27 9.97
CA HIS A 187 9.59 1.95 10.10
C HIS A 187 8.28 1.98 10.89
N HIS A 188 7.49 0.91 10.71
CA HIS A 188 6.23 0.70 11.45
C HIS A 188 5.24 1.87 11.28
N ASN A 189 5.24 2.53 10.13
CA ASN A 189 4.25 3.53 9.79
C ASN A 189 3.03 2.84 9.17
N ILE A 190 1.85 3.40 9.37
CA ILE A 190 0.59 2.89 8.86
C ILE A 190 -0.10 4.00 8.07
N VAL A 191 -0.41 3.73 6.80
CA VAL A 191 -1.25 4.59 5.97
C VAL A 191 -2.51 3.82 5.62
N LYS A 192 -3.65 4.26 6.14
CA LYS A 192 -4.90 3.51 5.99
C LYS A 192 -6.13 4.39 5.81
N ASN A 193 -7.16 3.80 5.17
CA ASN A 193 -8.46 4.42 4.97
C ASN A 193 -8.37 5.82 4.31
N CYS A 194 -7.31 6.06 3.55
CA CYS A 194 -7.08 7.31 2.84
C CYS A 194 -7.53 7.19 1.38
N GLU A 195 -7.89 8.33 0.79
CA GLU A 195 -8.15 8.44 -0.64
C GLU A 195 -7.00 9.19 -1.32
N PHE A 196 -6.58 8.68 -2.49
CA PHE A 196 -5.58 9.32 -3.34
C PHE A 196 -6.19 9.49 -4.73
N PHE A 197 -6.44 10.70 -5.13
CA PHE A 197 -7.03 11.04 -6.41
C PHE A 197 -6.04 11.80 -7.28
N HIS A 198 -5.83 11.34 -8.52
CA HIS A 198 -4.97 12.04 -9.47
C HIS A 198 -3.58 12.36 -8.90
N THR A 199 -3.00 11.38 -8.22
CA THR A 199 -1.65 11.48 -7.66
C THR A 199 -0.69 10.63 -8.48
N PRO A 200 0.30 11.23 -9.20
CA PRO A 200 1.22 10.48 -10.07
C PRO A 200 1.98 9.37 -9.34
N VAL A 201 2.40 9.61 -8.09
CA VAL A 201 2.78 8.58 -7.14
C VAL A 201 1.98 8.81 -5.86
N GLY A 202 1.06 7.89 -5.56
CA GLY A 202 0.23 8.00 -4.37
C GLY A 202 1.05 7.83 -3.09
N LEU A 203 1.68 6.67 -2.96
CA LEU A 203 2.57 6.39 -1.82
C LEU A 203 3.97 6.01 -2.31
N LYS A 204 4.99 6.64 -1.72
CA LYS A 204 6.39 6.25 -1.83
C LYS A 204 6.88 5.68 -0.50
N VAL A 205 7.18 4.38 -0.48
CA VAL A 205 7.58 3.66 0.75
C VAL A 205 9.06 3.30 0.66
N LYS A 206 9.91 4.08 1.32
CA LYS A 206 11.35 3.82 1.43
C LYS A 206 11.76 3.25 2.80
N GLY A 207 10.85 3.21 3.75
CA GLY A 207 11.02 2.59 5.06
C GLY A 207 10.64 1.11 5.06
N THR A 208 10.81 0.46 6.21
CA THR A 208 10.54 -0.98 6.41
C THR A 208 9.40 -1.22 7.40
N HIS A 209 8.82 -2.43 7.40
CA HIS A 209 7.76 -2.81 8.35
C HIS A 209 6.55 -1.85 8.34
N ASN A 210 6.25 -1.23 7.20
CA ASN A 210 5.11 -0.34 7.08
C ASN A 210 3.88 -1.11 6.60
N LEU A 211 2.70 -0.61 6.97
CA LEU A 211 1.40 -1.11 6.53
C LEU A 211 0.71 -0.06 5.66
N VAL A 212 0.40 -0.41 4.41
CA VAL A 212 -0.44 0.37 3.50
C VAL A 212 -1.75 -0.40 3.29
N SER A 213 -2.84 0.05 3.93
CA SER A 213 -4.03 -0.78 3.99
C SER A 213 -5.33 0.02 3.88
N ARG A 214 -6.33 -0.56 3.18
CA ARG A 214 -7.69 0.01 3.07
C ARG A 214 -7.71 1.42 2.48
N ASN A 215 -6.79 1.71 1.57
CA ASN A 215 -6.78 2.98 0.85
C ASN A 215 -7.49 2.82 -0.49
N TYR A 216 -8.03 3.93 -1.00
CA TYR A 216 -8.56 4.03 -2.35
C TYR A 216 -7.66 4.96 -3.17
N LEU A 217 -7.00 4.42 -4.19
CA LEU A 217 -6.10 5.17 -5.07
C LEU A 217 -6.68 5.13 -6.49
N HIS A 218 -6.87 6.29 -7.15
CA HIS A 218 -7.55 6.27 -8.43
C HIS A 218 -7.27 7.46 -9.36
N ASP A 219 -7.56 7.23 -10.64
CA ASP A 219 -7.61 8.21 -11.72
C ASP A 219 -6.29 8.99 -11.94
N ALA A 220 -5.15 8.29 -11.96
CA ALA A 220 -3.89 8.86 -12.42
C ALA A 220 -3.47 8.21 -13.75
N THR A 221 -3.70 8.92 -14.86
CA THR A 221 -3.54 8.41 -16.22
C THR A 221 -2.60 9.23 -17.09
N GLU A 222 -1.97 10.26 -16.54
CA GLU A 222 -1.04 11.10 -17.25
C GLU A 222 0.39 10.60 -17.10
N MET A 223 1.15 10.59 -18.21
CA MET A 223 2.56 10.22 -18.20
C MET A 223 3.34 11.18 -17.28
N MET A 224 4.07 10.62 -16.33
CA MET A 224 5.06 11.37 -15.55
C MET A 224 6.34 11.50 -16.36
N ALA A 225 7.11 12.53 -16.19
CA ALA A 225 8.40 12.69 -16.81
C ALA A 225 8.44 12.11 -18.25
N HIS A 226 9.63 11.89 -18.83
CA HIS A 226 9.76 11.50 -20.24
C HIS A 226 9.29 10.06 -20.55
N SER A 227 9.23 9.16 -19.58
CA SER A 227 9.04 7.74 -19.86
C SER A 227 8.28 6.94 -18.80
N TRP A 228 7.91 7.53 -17.68
CA TRP A 228 7.26 6.82 -16.59
C TRP A 228 5.76 7.10 -16.53
N GLY A 229 4.99 6.04 -16.39
CA GLY A 229 3.58 6.13 -16.07
C GLY A 229 3.34 6.34 -14.56
N PRO A 230 2.15 6.75 -14.15
CA PRO A 230 1.80 6.92 -12.75
C PRO A 230 1.72 5.58 -12.02
N ILE A 231 2.20 5.57 -10.77
CA ILE A 231 2.29 4.38 -9.93
C ILE A 231 1.54 4.63 -8.62
N ALA A 232 0.56 3.81 -8.30
CA ALA A 232 -0.23 4.04 -7.09
C ALA A 232 0.62 3.85 -5.81
N ILE A 233 1.39 2.76 -5.73
CA ILE A 233 2.22 2.45 -4.56
C ILE A 233 3.61 2.01 -5.02
N MET A 234 4.62 2.81 -4.75
CA MET A 234 6.02 2.50 -5.05
C MET A 234 6.78 2.14 -3.79
N ILE A 235 7.42 0.97 -3.77
CA ILE A 235 8.10 0.40 -2.62
C ILE A 235 9.57 0.20 -2.96
N VAL A 236 10.45 0.67 -2.07
CA VAL A 236 11.91 0.63 -2.27
C VAL A 236 12.61 -0.29 -1.27
N SER A 237 12.00 -0.55 -0.12
CA SER A 237 12.57 -1.37 0.97
C SER A 237 11.68 -2.55 1.33
N GLY A 238 12.23 -3.53 2.01
CA GLY A 238 11.56 -4.77 2.37
C GLY A 238 10.66 -4.71 3.60
N GLN A 239 10.07 -5.86 3.93
CA GLN A 239 9.27 -6.10 5.13
C GLN A 239 8.03 -5.22 5.24
N ASN A 240 7.42 -4.87 4.11
CA ASN A 240 6.21 -4.05 4.05
C ASN A 240 4.98 -4.91 3.71
N GLU A 241 3.83 -4.49 4.19
CA GLU A 241 2.53 -5.11 3.90
C GLU A 241 1.62 -4.14 3.16
N ILE A 242 1.06 -4.61 2.03
CA ILE A 242 0.11 -3.87 1.20
C ILE A 242 -1.17 -4.69 1.12
N SER A 243 -2.22 -4.25 1.82
CA SER A 243 -3.40 -5.07 1.99
C SER A 243 -4.73 -4.30 1.94
N PHE A 244 -5.75 -4.94 1.40
CA PHE A 244 -7.12 -4.41 1.35
C PHE A 244 -7.26 -3.05 0.67
N ASN A 245 -6.31 -2.65 -0.20
CA ASN A 245 -6.44 -1.42 -0.96
C ASN A 245 -7.30 -1.65 -2.21
N ARG A 246 -7.97 -0.60 -2.64
CA ARG A 246 -8.66 -0.53 -3.93
C ARG A 246 -7.91 0.45 -4.82
N ILE A 247 -7.49 0.00 -6.00
CA ILE A 247 -6.74 0.80 -6.95
C ILE A 247 -7.42 0.76 -8.33
N GLU A 248 -7.69 1.94 -8.91
CA GLU A 248 -8.39 2.04 -10.18
C GLU A 248 -7.78 3.09 -11.11
N ASN A 249 -7.71 2.78 -12.40
CA ASN A 249 -7.31 3.72 -13.46
C ASN A 249 -5.90 4.32 -13.23
N TYR A 250 -4.93 3.51 -12.82
CA TYR A 250 -3.52 3.89 -12.78
C TYR A 250 -2.77 3.37 -14.00
N GLY A 251 -1.93 4.20 -14.58
CA GLY A 251 -1.11 3.90 -15.74
C GLY A 251 -1.43 4.78 -16.95
N ALA A 252 -0.43 5.08 -17.72
CA ALA A 252 -0.50 5.98 -18.87
C ALA A 252 -0.15 5.26 -20.18
N TYR A 253 -0.71 5.74 -21.28
CA TYR A 253 -0.39 5.29 -22.63
C TYR A 253 0.45 6.35 -23.35
N GLY A 254 1.38 5.88 -24.19
CA GLY A 254 2.32 6.73 -24.91
C GLY A 254 3.76 6.57 -24.35
N GLY A 255 4.63 7.51 -24.71
CA GLY A 255 6.04 7.44 -24.34
C GLY A 255 6.81 6.33 -25.08
N PRO A 256 8.09 6.13 -24.75
CA PRO A 256 8.98 5.22 -25.48
C PRO A 256 8.64 3.73 -25.30
N TYR A 257 7.88 3.38 -24.27
CA TYR A 257 7.48 1.99 -23.98
C TYR A 257 6.06 1.67 -24.44
N GLY A 258 5.32 2.64 -25.00
CA GLY A 258 3.94 2.48 -25.44
C GLY A 258 2.90 2.57 -24.31
N SER A 259 3.24 2.12 -23.13
CA SER A 259 2.43 2.24 -21.91
C SER A 259 3.30 1.96 -20.69
N ASP A 260 2.98 2.57 -19.54
CA ASP A 260 3.77 2.41 -18.32
C ASP A 260 2.97 2.78 -17.07
N GLY A 261 3.53 2.43 -15.86
CA GLY A 261 2.92 2.64 -14.57
C GLY A 261 2.06 1.47 -14.10
N GLY A 262 1.19 1.72 -13.14
CA GLY A 262 0.29 0.70 -12.61
C GLY A 262 0.07 0.76 -11.10
N VAL A 263 -0.20 -0.40 -10.51
CA VAL A 263 -0.70 -0.48 -9.13
C VAL A 263 0.44 -0.47 -8.12
N ILE A 264 1.34 -1.44 -8.20
CA ILE A 264 2.45 -1.58 -7.26
C ILE A 264 3.74 -1.73 -8.06
N GLU A 265 4.75 -0.98 -7.67
CA GLU A 265 6.11 -1.13 -8.20
C GLU A 265 7.12 -1.32 -7.07
N LEU A 266 7.89 -2.40 -7.17
CA LEU A 266 9.04 -2.65 -6.31
C LEU A 266 10.28 -2.14 -7.04
N ASP A 267 10.69 -0.91 -6.75
CA ASP A 267 11.79 -0.25 -7.45
C ASP A 267 12.81 0.31 -6.45
N GLY A 268 14.06 -0.02 -6.70
CA GLY A 268 15.22 0.58 -6.05
C GLY A 268 16.24 0.92 -7.12
N VAL A 269 16.31 2.18 -7.51
CA VAL A 269 17.31 2.67 -8.50
C VAL A 269 18.74 2.50 -8.00
N ASP A 270 18.92 2.52 -6.69
CA ASP A 270 20.21 2.28 -6.06
C ASP A 270 20.35 0.81 -5.69
N ASP A 271 21.41 0.15 -6.15
CA ASP A 271 21.71 -1.28 -5.92
C ASP A 271 21.75 -1.71 -4.42
N ASN A 272 21.54 -0.78 -3.51
CA ASN A 272 21.58 -0.96 -2.05
C ASN A 272 20.19 -1.18 -1.43
N PHE A 273 19.09 -1.12 -2.19
CA PHE A 273 17.74 -1.31 -1.67
C PHE A 273 17.22 -2.68 -2.08
N ASN A 274 16.83 -3.47 -1.10
CA ASN A 274 16.23 -4.78 -1.30
C ASN A 274 14.76 -4.73 -0.91
N ALA A 275 13.88 -4.71 -1.90
CA ALA A 275 12.44 -4.84 -1.72
C ALA A 275 12.07 -6.32 -1.48
N ASN A 276 12.54 -6.91 -0.36
CA ASN A 276 12.35 -8.30 0.00
C ASN A 276 11.31 -8.48 1.11
N ASP A 277 10.82 -9.70 1.29
CA ASP A 277 9.88 -10.04 2.38
C ASP A 277 8.61 -9.17 2.37
N ILE A 278 8.04 -8.94 1.19
CA ILE A 278 6.84 -8.09 1.03
C ILE A 278 5.61 -8.98 0.89
N ASN A 279 4.54 -8.59 1.59
CA ASN A 279 3.25 -9.25 1.52
C ASN A 279 2.21 -8.33 0.85
N ILE A 280 1.68 -8.77 -0.30
CA ILE A 280 0.70 -8.04 -1.12
C ILE A 280 -0.57 -8.88 -1.16
N HIS A 281 -1.59 -8.52 -0.39
CA HIS A 281 -2.75 -9.38 -0.29
C HIS A 281 -4.07 -8.63 -0.12
N HIS A 282 -5.16 -9.29 -0.52
CA HIS A 282 -6.51 -8.76 -0.39
C HIS A 282 -6.71 -7.37 -1.03
N ASN A 283 -5.97 -7.07 -2.11
CA ASN A 283 -6.16 -5.82 -2.84
C ASN A 283 -7.09 -6.04 -4.04
N THR A 284 -7.85 -5.01 -4.37
CA THR A 284 -8.68 -4.97 -5.57
C THR A 284 -8.08 -3.98 -6.56
N SER A 285 -7.76 -4.45 -7.74
CA SER A 285 -7.15 -3.69 -8.83
C SER A 285 -8.05 -3.74 -10.06
N VAL A 286 -8.38 -2.57 -10.62
CA VAL A 286 -9.33 -2.49 -11.73
C VAL A 286 -8.89 -1.46 -12.76
N ASN A 287 -8.84 -1.88 -14.02
CA ASN A 287 -8.58 -1.00 -15.17
C ASN A 287 -7.24 -0.26 -15.11
N ASN A 288 -6.27 -0.80 -14.37
CA ASN A 288 -4.92 -0.27 -14.32
C ASN A 288 -4.07 -0.78 -15.49
N HIS A 289 -2.87 -0.22 -15.66
CA HIS A 289 -1.92 -0.74 -16.65
C HIS A 289 -1.51 -2.18 -16.30
N GLY A 290 -0.93 -2.41 -15.13
CA GLY A 290 -0.56 -3.72 -14.61
C GLY A 290 -0.69 -3.75 -13.09
N PHE A 291 -0.64 -4.96 -12.49
CA PHE A 291 -0.82 -5.10 -11.05
C PHE A 291 0.48 -4.94 -10.27
N LEU A 292 1.52 -5.67 -10.64
CA LEU A 292 2.79 -5.64 -9.92
C LEU A 292 3.97 -5.63 -10.90
N GLU A 293 4.84 -4.64 -10.77
CA GLU A 293 6.14 -4.62 -11.42
C GLU A 293 7.27 -4.66 -10.38
N MET A 294 8.20 -5.58 -10.57
CA MET A 294 9.39 -5.76 -9.75
C MET A 294 10.61 -5.23 -10.52
N ALA A 295 10.69 -3.90 -10.64
CA ALA A 295 11.72 -3.22 -11.42
C ALA A 295 13.12 -3.28 -10.76
N ALA A 296 13.17 -3.49 -9.44
CA ALA A 296 14.42 -3.73 -8.71
C ALA A 296 15.16 -4.97 -9.23
N ARG A 297 16.49 -4.91 -9.29
CA ARG A 297 17.32 -6.00 -9.85
C ARG A 297 17.17 -7.33 -9.12
N ASN A 298 17.00 -7.29 -7.80
CA ASN A 298 16.89 -8.47 -6.96
C ASN A 298 15.70 -8.29 -6.04
N VAL A 299 14.68 -9.11 -6.25
CA VAL A 299 13.48 -9.15 -5.41
C VAL A 299 13.31 -10.58 -4.92
N GLU A 300 13.13 -10.75 -3.61
CA GLU A 300 13.05 -12.08 -2.99
C GLU A 300 11.96 -12.13 -1.92
N ASN A 301 11.35 -13.31 -1.75
CA ASN A 301 10.35 -13.59 -0.73
C ASN A 301 9.08 -12.73 -0.84
N ILE A 302 8.55 -12.57 -2.02
CA ILE A 302 7.32 -11.81 -2.24
C ILE A 302 6.13 -12.76 -2.19
N THR A 303 5.10 -12.39 -1.43
CA THR A 303 3.82 -13.11 -1.41
C THR A 303 2.73 -12.22 -2.02
N VAL A 304 2.03 -12.75 -3.01
CA VAL A 304 0.91 -12.11 -3.71
C VAL A 304 -0.31 -13.00 -3.56
N ALA A 305 -1.24 -12.65 -2.67
CA ALA A 305 -2.31 -13.58 -2.31
C ALA A 305 -3.68 -12.93 -2.12
N TYR A 306 -4.73 -13.64 -2.47
CA TYR A 306 -6.12 -13.18 -2.33
C TYR A 306 -6.37 -11.79 -2.95
N ASN A 307 -5.69 -11.44 -4.06
CA ASN A 307 -5.97 -10.22 -4.79
C ASN A 307 -6.94 -10.48 -5.94
N LEU A 308 -7.78 -9.49 -6.23
CA LEU A 308 -8.49 -9.38 -7.50
C LEU A 308 -7.73 -8.41 -8.39
N SER A 309 -7.36 -8.85 -9.59
CA SER A 309 -6.70 -8.00 -10.59
C SER A 309 -7.43 -8.11 -11.94
N ASP A 310 -8.29 -7.14 -12.24
CA ASP A 310 -9.00 -6.98 -13.51
C ASP A 310 -8.38 -5.81 -14.29
N ASP A 311 -7.16 -6.01 -14.78
CA ASP A 311 -6.31 -4.99 -15.38
C ASP A 311 -5.97 -5.30 -16.85
N LYS A 312 -5.20 -4.42 -17.50
CA LYS A 312 -4.97 -4.45 -18.94
C LYS A 312 -3.75 -5.29 -19.35
N ASN A 313 -2.65 -5.19 -18.59
CA ASN A 313 -1.39 -5.87 -18.92
C ASN A 313 -1.00 -6.91 -17.86
N GLN A 314 0.28 -7.01 -17.52
CA GLN A 314 0.81 -8.06 -16.65
C GLN A 314 0.11 -8.13 -15.27
N PHE A 315 0.04 -9.34 -14.73
CA PHE A 315 -0.23 -9.51 -13.30
C PHE A 315 1.04 -9.30 -12.50
N ILE A 316 2.13 -9.98 -12.90
CA ILE A 316 3.45 -9.77 -12.29
C ILE A 316 4.50 -9.76 -13.39
N GLY A 317 5.37 -8.75 -13.36
CA GLY A 317 6.51 -8.65 -14.25
C GLY A 317 7.72 -8.03 -13.59
N GLY A 318 8.90 -8.18 -14.19
CA GLY A 318 10.07 -7.49 -13.68
C GLY A 318 11.43 -8.14 -13.91
N GLY A 319 12.37 -7.81 -13.04
CA GLY A 319 13.75 -8.30 -13.03
C GLY A 319 13.90 -9.74 -12.57
N THR A 320 14.97 -10.06 -11.86
CA THR A 320 15.12 -11.38 -11.23
C THR A 320 14.23 -11.46 -9.98
N MET A 321 13.34 -12.42 -9.98
CA MET A 321 12.32 -12.60 -8.94
C MET A 321 12.51 -13.98 -8.28
N LYS A 322 12.95 -14.01 -7.02
CA LYS A 322 13.21 -15.25 -6.29
C LYS A 322 12.14 -15.51 -5.25
N ASN A 323 11.71 -16.76 -5.14
CA ASN A 323 10.74 -17.20 -4.14
C ASN A 323 9.47 -16.32 -4.11
N VAL A 324 8.87 -16.12 -5.29
CA VAL A 324 7.59 -15.40 -5.43
C VAL A 324 6.45 -16.39 -5.28
N ARG A 325 5.60 -16.17 -4.29
CA ARG A 325 4.43 -17.00 -3.97
C ARG A 325 3.16 -16.30 -4.44
N VAL A 326 2.44 -16.94 -5.36
CA VAL A 326 1.22 -16.40 -6.00
C VAL A 326 0.04 -17.32 -5.64
N TYR A 327 -0.77 -16.88 -4.67
CA TYR A 327 -1.74 -17.77 -4.04
C TYR A 327 -3.16 -17.17 -4.02
N ASN A 328 -4.17 -17.96 -4.37
CA ASN A 328 -5.57 -17.57 -4.23
C ASN A 328 -5.92 -16.20 -4.86
N ASN A 329 -5.31 -15.83 -5.99
CA ASN A 329 -5.70 -14.61 -6.70
C ASN A 329 -6.76 -14.92 -7.77
N THR A 330 -7.56 -13.90 -8.10
CA THR A 330 -8.43 -13.90 -9.27
C THR A 330 -7.91 -12.87 -10.25
N VAL A 331 -7.41 -13.33 -11.39
CA VAL A 331 -6.68 -12.54 -12.39
C VAL A 331 -7.46 -12.55 -13.71
N ILE A 332 -7.93 -11.37 -14.13
CA ILE A 332 -8.69 -11.17 -15.36
C ILE A 332 -7.84 -10.35 -16.32
N ARG A 333 -7.55 -10.91 -17.51
CA ARG A 333 -6.74 -10.28 -18.56
C ARG A 333 -7.47 -10.33 -19.91
N THR A 334 -8.70 -9.82 -19.90
CA THR A 334 -9.56 -9.74 -21.10
C THR A 334 -9.79 -8.30 -21.57
N ARG A 335 -9.22 -7.30 -20.88
CA ARG A 335 -9.37 -5.88 -21.21
C ARG A 335 -8.45 -5.47 -22.35
N GLU A 336 -8.95 -4.54 -23.17
CA GLU A 336 -8.17 -3.88 -24.20
C GLU A 336 -7.81 -2.42 -23.76
N PRO A 337 -6.70 -1.86 -24.22
CA PRO A 337 -5.64 -2.53 -24.99
C PRO A 337 -4.76 -3.37 -24.08
N ASN A 338 -4.58 -4.65 -24.42
CA ASN A 338 -3.58 -5.51 -23.82
C ASN A 338 -2.33 -5.48 -24.69
N VAL A 339 -1.38 -4.64 -24.34
CA VAL A 339 -0.19 -4.38 -25.17
C VAL A 339 0.83 -5.50 -25.04
N ASP A 340 0.97 -6.06 -23.84
CA ASP A 340 2.05 -7.00 -23.51
C ASP A 340 1.66 -8.48 -23.64
N ARG A 341 0.37 -8.81 -23.61
CA ARG A 341 -0.17 -10.18 -23.72
C ARG A 341 0.46 -11.22 -22.80
N PHE A 342 0.98 -10.77 -21.66
CA PHE A 342 1.56 -11.62 -20.64
C PHE A 342 0.74 -11.54 -19.34
N VAL A 343 0.61 -12.68 -18.66
CA VAL A 343 0.22 -12.69 -17.25
C VAL A 343 1.45 -12.51 -16.38
N PHE A 344 2.51 -13.26 -16.69
CA PHE A 344 3.80 -13.19 -16.03
C PHE A 344 4.93 -12.96 -17.03
N TRP A 345 5.84 -12.06 -16.74
CA TRP A 345 7.05 -11.88 -17.54
C TRP A 345 8.28 -11.54 -16.68
N THR A 346 9.48 -11.77 -17.22
CA THR A 346 10.74 -11.41 -16.59
C THR A 346 11.75 -10.94 -17.63
N PHE A 347 12.68 -10.06 -17.22
CA PHE A 347 13.87 -9.75 -18.01
C PHE A 347 14.97 -10.83 -17.85
N TYR A 348 14.94 -11.55 -16.75
CA TYR A 348 15.98 -12.53 -16.36
C TYR A 348 15.32 -13.83 -15.94
N PRO A 349 15.10 -14.77 -16.89
CA PRO A 349 14.48 -16.05 -16.58
C PRO A 349 15.38 -16.91 -15.68
N GLU A 350 16.72 -16.76 -15.81
CA GLU A 350 17.66 -17.47 -14.95
C GLU A 350 17.61 -16.90 -13.52
N GLY A 351 17.39 -17.78 -12.55
CA GLY A 351 17.26 -17.42 -11.14
C GLY A 351 15.89 -16.88 -10.72
N THR A 352 14.94 -16.73 -11.65
CA THR A 352 13.54 -16.45 -11.32
C THR A 352 12.85 -17.72 -10.83
N ALA A 353 12.13 -17.63 -9.70
CA ALA A 353 11.42 -18.76 -9.10
C ALA A 353 10.06 -18.34 -8.56
N PHE A 354 9.02 -19.00 -9.06
CA PHE A 354 7.62 -18.80 -8.68
C PHE A 354 7.03 -20.08 -8.10
N THR A 355 6.04 -19.93 -7.21
CA THR A 355 5.09 -20.98 -6.86
C THR A 355 3.68 -20.41 -7.04
N VAL A 356 2.89 -21.03 -7.92
CA VAL A 356 1.59 -20.52 -8.35
C VAL A 356 0.51 -21.52 -7.97
N ARG A 357 -0.36 -21.17 -7.01
CA ARG A 357 -1.30 -22.13 -6.43
C ARG A 357 -2.64 -21.50 -6.11
N ASN A 358 -3.73 -22.25 -6.35
CA ASN A 358 -5.10 -21.85 -6.06
C ASN A 358 -5.57 -20.59 -6.80
N ASN A 359 -4.97 -20.18 -7.92
CA ASN A 359 -5.39 -18.96 -8.60
C ASN A 359 -6.44 -19.24 -9.69
N ILE A 360 -7.30 -18.27 -9.96
CA ILE A 360 -8.14 -18.24 -11.16
C ILE A 360 -7.50 -17.29 -12.16
N PHE A 361 -7.24 -17.77 -13.37
CA PHE A 361 -6.78 -16.98 -14.51
C PHE A 361 -7.83 -17.00 -15.62
N VAL A 362 -8.44 -15.84 -15.91
CA VAL A 362 -9.33 -15.62 -17.06
C VAL A 362 -8.63 -14.69 -18.02
N ILE A 363 -8.22 -15.21 -19.18
CA ILE A 363 -7.35 -14.51 -20.12
C ILE A 363 -7.95 -14.42 -21.52
N ALA A 364 -7.47 -13.48 -22.33
CA ALA A 364 -7.89 -13.32 -23.71
C ALA A 364 -7.47 -14.55 -24.57
N LYS A 365 -8.19 -14.76 -25.67
CA LYS A 365 -8.09 -15.95 -26.54
C LYS A 365 -6.67 -16.26 -27.02
N ASP A 366 -5.85 -15.25 -27.23
CA ASP A 366 -4.49 -15.36 -27.77
C ASP A 366 -3.39 -15.27 -26.69
N MET A 367 -3.78 -15.32 -25.42
CA MET A 367 -2.86 -15.31 -24.28
C MET A 367 -2.63 -16.70 -23.70
N LYS A 368 -1.53 -16.83 -23.01
CA LYS A 368 -1.20 -17.97 -22.14
C LYS A 368 -0.70 -17.47 -20.80
N VAL A 369 -0.94 -18.23 -19.72
CA VAL A 369 -0.46 -17.85 -18.39
C VAL A 369 1.04 -18.03 -18.28
N PHE A 370 1.57 -19.16 -18.78
CA PHE A 370 2.99 -19.47 -18.86
C PHE A 370 3.41 -19.61 -20.33
N GLY A 371 4.53 -19.00 -20.76
CA GLY A 371 5.06 -19.11 -22.13
C GLY A 371 4.06 -19.13 -23.27
N PRO A 372 4.50 -19.16 -24.51
CA PRO A 372 5.82 -18.86 -25.02
C PRO A 372 6.08 -17.37 -25.19
N PHE A 373 7.33 -17.07 -25.39
CA PHE A 373 7.93 -15.78 -25.61
C PHE A 373 7.34 -15.00 -26.79
N ILE A 374 6.95 -13.75 -26.56
CA ILE A 374 6.69 -12.76 -27.60
C ILE A 374 7.66 -11.61 -27.39
N LYS A 375 8.49 -11.32 -28.38
CA LYS A 375 9.51 -10.27 -28.31
C LYS A 375 8.86 -8.88 -28.43
N PRO A 376 8.86 -8.04 -27.40
CA PRO A 376 8.48 -6.63 -27.54
C PRO A 376 9.61 -5.80 -28.16
N VAL A 377 9.26 -4.68 -28.72
CA VAL A 377 10.21 -3.73 -29.29
C VAL A 377 10.94 -3.02 -28.15
N GLY A 378 12.28 -3.20 -28.08
CA GLY A 378 13.18 -2.41 -27.23
C GLY A 378 13.78 -3.12 -26.00
N HIS A 379 13.05 -3.92 -25.27
CA HIS A 379 13.55 -4.76 -24.17
C HIS A 379 13.05 -6.20 -24.33
N THR A 380 13.90 -7.16 -24.03
CA THR A 380 13.53 -8.57 -24.15
C THR A 380 12.81 -8.98 -22.88
N ARG A 381 11.48 -8.90 -22.86
CA ARG A 381 10.64 -9.52 -21.83
C ARG A 381 10.43 -10.97 -22.21
N THR A 382 10.59 -11.87 -21.28
CA THR A 382 10.42 -13.31 -21.45
C THR A 382 9.25 -13.77 -20.60
N ALA A 383 8.30 -14.52 -21.18
CA ALA A 383 7.30 -15.19 -20.36
C ALA A 383 7.98 -16.12 -19.36
N ILE A 384 7.40 -16.23 -18.18
CA ILE A 384 7.84 -17.20 -17.18
C ILE A 384 7.54 -18.58 -17.75
N GLY A 385 8.54 -19.45 -17.79
CA GLY A 385 8.40 -20.83 -18.23
C GLY A 385 7.66 -21.71 -17.21
N ASP A 386 7.91 -23.01 -17.29
CA ASP A 386 7.33 -23.97 -16.36
C ASP A 386 7.91 -23.78 -14.95
N HIS A 387 7.08 -23.34 -14.04
CA HIS A 387 7.39 -23.20 -12.61
C HIS A 387 6.42 -24.05 -11.78
N PRO A 388 6.75 -24.39 -10.53
CA PRO A 388 5.85 -25.10 -9.64
C PRO A 388 4.46 -24.44 -9.59
N HIS A 389 3.45 -25.13 -10.11
CA HIS A 389 2.07 -24.70 -10.12
C HIS A 389 1.13 -25.88 -9.90
N ASP A 390 0.08 -25.64 -9.15
CA ASP A 390 -0.93 -26.65 -8.84
C ASP A 390 -2.23 -26.02 -8.35
N HIS A 391 -3.34 -26.74 -8.49
CA HIS A 391 -4.66 -26.36 -8.02
C HIS A 391 -5.13 -24.99 -8.54
N ASN A 392 -4.71 -24.57 -9.74
CA ASN A 392 -5.19 -23.34 -10.37
C ASN A 392 -6.35 -23.66 -11.32
N LEU A 393 -7.18 -22.64 -11.60
CA LEU A 393 -8.19 -22.69 -12.63
C LEU A 393 -7.81 -21.73 -13.76
N TYR A 394 -7.81 -22.25 -14.99
CA TYR A 394 -7.46 -21.51 -16.20
C TYR A 394 -8.65 -21.48 -17.15
N TYR A 395 -8.99 -20.31 -17.66
CA TYR A 395 -10.07 -20.14 -18.61
C TYR A 395 -9.73 -19.09 -19.68
N SER A 396 -10.02 -19.46 -20.92
CA SER A 396 -9.97 -18.53 -22.04
C SER A 396 -10.96 -19.01 -23.11
N ALA A 397 -11.95 -18.20 -23.41
CA ALA A 397 -12.99 -18.56 -24.38
C ALA A 397 -12.40 -18.81 -25.77
N GLY A 398 -12.50 -20.06 -26.25
CA GLY A 398 -11.99 -20.49 -27.57
C GLY A 398 -10.47 -20.71 -27.63
N ASN A 399 -9.76 -20.73 -26.52
CA ASN A 399 -8.37 -21.16 -26.45
C ASN A 399 -8.28 -22.55 -25.78
N PRO A 400 -7.83 -23.60 -26.50
CA PRO A 400 -7.75 -24.96 -25.94
C PRO A 400 -6.57 -25.14 -24.95
N ASP A 401 -5.59 -24.24 -24.98
CA ASP A 401 -4.39 -24.29 -24.14
C ASP A 401 -4.12 -22.92 -23.49
N PRO A 402 -4.88 -22.55 -22.46
CA PRO A 402 -4.66 -21.31 -21.74
C PRO A 402 -3.47 -21.34 -20.79
N ILE A 403 -2.96 -22.51 -20.45
CA ILE A 403 -1.84 -22.68 -19.52
C ILE A 403 -0.51 -22.33 -20.19
N GLY A 404 -0.22 -22.98 -21.32
CA GLY A 404 1.02 -22.81 -22.07
C GLY A 404 2.16 -23.76 -21.70
N VAL A 405 2.00 -24.53 -20.63
CA VAL A 405 2.86 -25.61 -20.12
C VAL A 405 1.99 -26.81 -19.69
N PRO A 406 2.54 -28.00 -19.43
CA PRO A 406 1.74 -29.11 -18.93
C PRO A 406 0.98 -28.74 -17.64
N PRO A 407 -0.29 -29.17 -17.47
CA PRO A 407 -1.05 -28.90 -16.25
C PRO A 407 -0.39 -29.48 -15.00
N GLY A 408 -0.41 -28.72 -13.91
CA GLY A 408 0.02 -29.20 -12.59
C GLY A 408 -1.03 -30.08 -11.90
N GLU A 409 -0.71 -30.62 -10.75
CA GLU A 409 -1.62 -31.42 -9.94
C GLU A 409 -2.87 -30.57 -9.55
N GLY A 410 -4.07 -31.09 -9.76
CA GLY A 410 -5.30 -30.39 -9.39
C GLY A 410 -5.63 -29.16 -10.21
N ASP A 411 -4.88 -28.84 -11.26
CA ASP A 411 -5.21 -27.76 -12.18
C ASP A 411 -6.50 -28.05 -12.95
N VAL A 412 -7.31 -27.04 -13.19
CA VAL A 412 -8.61 -27.10 -13.84
C VAL A 412 -8.64 -26.19 -15.07
N ILE A 413 -9.04 -26.72 -16.23
CA ILE A 413 -9.31 -25.90 -17.43
C ILE A 413 -10.82 -25.87 -17.62
N ALA A 414 -11.47 -24.81 -17.15
CA ALA A 414 -12.93 -24.65 -17.24
C ALA A 414 -13.34 -23.18 -17.02
N ASP A 415 -14.56 -22.84 -17.44
CA ASP A 415 -15.18 -21.57 -17.05
C ASP A 415 -15.36 -21.52 -15.53
N PRO A 416 -14.83 -20.50 -14.83
CA PRO A 416 -14.99 -20.37 -13.39
C PRO A 416 -16.43 -20.17 -12.93
N LEU A 417 -17.35 -19.87 -13.82
CA LEU A 417 -18.77 -19.62 -13.56
C LEU A 417 -18.96 -18.53 -12.49
N PHE A 418 -18.44 -17.35 -12.76
CA PHE A 418 -18.65 -16.18 -11.91
C PHE A 418 -20.12 -15.77 -11.86
N VAL A 419 -20.54 -15.18 -10.75
CA VAL A 419 -21.93 -14.73 -10.54
C VAL A 419 -22.33 -13.72 -11.60
N ASP A 420 -21.52 -12.68 -11.82
CA ASP A 420 -21.75 -11.65 -12.84
C ASP A 420 -20.45 -10.95 -13.22
N SER A 421 -19.69 -11.55 -14.12
CA SER A 421 -18.39 -10.99 -14.56
C SER A 421 -18.54 -9.65 -15.28
N ALA A 422 -19.68 -9.40 -15.95
CA ALA A 422 -19.92 -8.15 -16.66
C ALA A 422 -20.00 -6.96 -15.70
N ASN A 423 -20.54 -7.16 -14.50
CA ASN A 423 -20.60 -6.18 -13.42
C ASN A 423 -19.48 -6.38 -12.37
N ARG A 424 -18.43 -7.11 -12.72
CA ARG A 424 -17.26 -7.37 -11.87
C ARG A 424 -17.57 -8.10 -10.57
N ASN A 425 -18.65 -8.88 -10.55
CA ASN A 425 -18.91 -9.80 -9.47
C ASN A 425 -18.26 -11.16 -9.78
N PHE A 426 -16.99 -11.27 -9.38
CA PHE A 426 -16.17 -12.47 -9.60
C PHE A 426 -16.30 -13.52 -8.49
N ARG A 427 -17.32 -13.43 -7.67
CA ARG A 427 -17.70 -14.52 -6.75
C ARG A 427 -18.17 -15.74 -7.53
N LEU A 428 -17.99 -16.91 -6.95
CA LEU A 428 -18.31 -18.17 -7.59
C LEU A 428 -19.81 -18.48 -7.50
N LYS A 429 -20.36 -19.06 -8.56
CA LYS A 429 -21.68 -19.71 -8.49
C LYS A 429 -21.60 -21.05 -7.77
N GLU A 430 -22.76 -21.57 -7.33
CA GLU A 430 -22.85 -22.84 -6.61
C GLU A 430 -22.23 -24.04 -7.36
N ASN A 431 -22.34 -24.06 -8.68
CA ASN A 431 -21.82 -25.12 -9.55
C ASN A 431 -20.42 -24.80 -10.15
N SER A 432 -19.71 -23.82 -9.59
CA SER A 432 -18.37 -23.48 -10.07
C SER A 432 -17.38 -24.64 -9.91
N PRO A 433 -16.56 -24.94 -10.93
CA PRO A 433 -15.51 -25.95 -10.84
C PRO A 433 -14.35 -25.55 -9.91
N ALA A 434 -14.27 -24.29 -9.47
CA ALA A 434 -13.28 -23.77 -8.54
C ALA A 434 -13.58 -24.12 -7.06
N ARG A 435 -14.84 -24.49 -6.77
CA ARG A 435 -15.29 -24.71 -5.38
C ARG A 435 -14.67 -25.96 -4.74
N ASN A 436 -14.16 -25.78 -3.54
CA ASN A 436 -13.53 -26.83 -2.72
C ASN A 436 -12.39 -27.57 -3.43
N LYS A 437 -11.70 -26.93 -4.37
CA LYS A 437 -10.60 -27.49 -5.15
C LYS A 437 -9.24 -26.95 -4.77
N GLY A 438 -9.17 -25.88 -3.98
CA GLY A 438 -7.92 -25.31 -3.48
C GLY A 438 -7.37 -26.05 -2.27
N VAL A 439 -6.08 -25.88 -2.02
CA VAL A 439 -5.39 -26.37 -0.82
C VAL A 439 -5.27 -25.27 0.23
N LYS A 440 -5.25 -25.63 1.50
CA LYS A 440 -5.10 -24.66 2.59
C LYS A 440 -3.70 -24.07 2.63
N LEU A 441 -3.62 -22.74 2.65
CA LEU A 441 -2.36 -21.99 2.66
C LEU A 441 -2.18 -21.09 3.90
N GLY A 442 -3.00 -21.31 4.96
CA GLY A 442 -2.84 -20.63 6.25
C GLY A 442 -3.48 -19.25 6.37
N TYR A 443 -4.18 -18.77 5.35
CA TYR A 443 -4.98 -17.55 5.44
C TYR A 443 -6.24 -17.77 6.28
N THR A 444 -6.73 -16.73 6.92
CA THR A 444 -7.88 -16.79 7.84
C THR A 444 -9.17 -16.21 7.28
N VAL A 445 -9.04 -15.38 6.25
CA VAL A 445 -10.15 -14.75 5.53
C VAL A 445 -9.89 -14.73 4.03
N ASP A 446 -10.93 -14.59 3.22
CA ASP A 446 -10.86 -14.32 1.79
C ASP A 446 -10.83 -12.81 1.49
N LEU A 447 -10.89 -12.42 0.21
CA LEU A 447 -10.86 -11.02 -0.23
C LEU A 447 -11.99 -10.15 0.39
N ASP A 448 -13.16 -10.73 0.61
CA ASP A 448 -14.29 -10.02 1.23
C ASP A 448 -14.27 -10.06 2.77
N GLY A 449 -13.30 -10.76 3.37
CA GLY A 449 -13.20 -10.97 4.81
C GLY A 449 -14.02 -12.15 5.34
N TYR A 450 -14.52 -13.05 4.46
CA TYR A 450 -15.19 -14.26 4.90
C TYR A 450 -14.21 -15.23 5.58
N PRO A 451 -14.59 -15.82 6.72
CA PRO A 451 -13.70 -16.71 7.46
C PRO A 451 -13.38 -18.01 6.69
N LEU A 452 -12.09 -18.35 6.63
CA LEU A 452 -11.58 -19.63 6.10
C LEU A 452 -11.41 -20.70 7.19
N LEU A 453 -11.62 -20.34 8.45
CA LEU A 453 -11.44 -21.22 9.59
C LEU A 453 -12.46 -22.36 9.60
N GLY A 454 -11.99 -23.59 9.84
CA GLY A 454 -12.83 -24.78 9.94
C GLY A 454 -13.13 -25.48 8.61
N LYS A 455 -12.83 -24.90 7.46
CA LYS A 455 -13.00 -25.58 6.17
C LYS A 455 -11.94 -26.68 5.98
N THR A 456 -12.29 -27.77 5.33
CA THR A 456 -11.37 -28.87 4.98
C THR A 456 -10.56 -28.56 3.73
N SER A 457 -11.14 -27.83 2.78
CA SER A 457 -10.53 -27.29 1.55
C SER A 457 -10.96 -25.83 1.39
N THR A 458 -10.25 -25.08 0.56
CA THR A 458 -10.61 -23.72 0.16
C THR A 458 -11.07 -23.74 -1.31
N ASP A 459 -11.72 -22.68 -1.73
CA ASP A 459 -12.00 -22.48 -3.14
C ASP A 459 -10.74 -22.02 -3.88
N ILE A 460 -10.68 -22.23 -5.18
CA ILE A 460 -9.66 -21.63 -6.05
C ILE A 460 -10.07 -20.18 -6.31
N GLY A 461 -9.10 -19.24 -6.23
CA GLY A 461 -9.32 -17.81 -6.43
C GLY A 461 -9.38 -17.00 -5.15
N ALA A 462 -9.75 -15.72 -5.29
CA ALA A 462 -9.72 -14.73 -4.21
C ALA A 462 -10.97 -14.75 -3.31
N TYR A 463 -12.01 -15.42 -3.72
CA TYR A 463 -13.29 -15.46 -3.02
C TYR A 463 -13.68 -16.88 -2.61
N GLU A 464 -14.25 -16.99 -1.43
CA GLU A 464 -14.90 -18.21 -0.96
C GLU A 464 -16.42 -18.14 -1.18
N PHE A 465 -17.02 -19.30 -1.47
CA PHE A 465 -18.47 -19.43 -1.63
C PHE A 465 -19.17 -19.69 -0.29
#